data_78a88ed5f71652e20100b8f9bc1b2909
#
_entry.id   78a88ed5f71652e20100b8f9bc1b2909
#
_cell.length_a   1.000
_cell.length_b   1.000
_cell.length_c   1.000
_cell.angle_alpha   90.00
_cell.angle_beta   90.00
_cell.angle_gamma   90.00
#
_symmetry.space_group_name_H-M   'P 1'
#
loop_
_entity.id
_entity.type
_entity.pdbx_description
1 polymer ?
#
loop_
_entity_poly.entity_id
_entity_poly.type
_entity_poly.pdbx_seq_one_letter_code
_entity_poly.pdbx_strand_id
1 'polypeptide(L)'
;GEEHDWVSYETKRAGITQNAKVLDPTAGGGSIPFEALRLGYDAYANDINPVAALVEKLTFEIPYQSYGLEVHAALKALGAKFIQEVRKRLLLLYPPEESMDMRPDGYLFARTIRCPYCGGLIPLSPNWRLAPDGTGVRLVPHAVEQEDKRICSFEIVHSAREQSAGTITGGRATCPFADCGRVIDGDEVKAIAQAGGMGEQLFTVVYKRAIQTFKKSGEPGRVKWERGYRAPRPEDDVFEEVRARLEEKLPYWEAMDMIPTEAIPDGLKTSEPLRYGMNSWKDIFSPRQLYCHGTSVEVFRELLSEEESKPGFGDVQKAAFAYLALHWTNCSTIILVCLSGCRHGKLLPILSTDMISHSAGLTPRWPLSSLVLVMTGPSNRQEKV
;
A
#
# COMPACT_ATOMS: atom_id res chain seq x y z
N GLY A 1 -9.48 -27.38 25.95
CA GLY A 1 -10.32 -28.11 26.88
C GLY A 1 -10.53 -27.37 28.19
N GLU A 2 -9.47 -27.07 28.94
CA GLU A 2 -9.56 -26.45 30.29
C GLU A 2 -10.07 -24.99 30.28
N GLU A 3 -9.73 -24.20 29.30
CA GLU A 3 -10.22 -22.82 29.16
C GLU A 3 -11.73 -22.73 28.92
N HIS A 4 -12.28 -23.69 28.20
CA HIS A 4 -13.73 -23.76 27.93
C HIS A 4 -14.51 -24.10 29.20
N ASP A 5 -13.97 -24.94 30.06
CA ASP A 5 -14.60 -25.34 31.32
C ASP A 5 -14.63 -24.20 32.34
N TRP A 6 -13.57 -23.39 32.40
CA TRP A 6 -13.51 -22.23 33.30
C TRP A 6 -14.53 -21.15 32.92
N VAL A 7 -14.62 -20.77 31.63
CA VAL A 7 -15.59 -19.78 31.14
C VAL A 7 -17.03 -20.28 31.40
N SER A 8 -17.31 -21.54 31.12
CA SER A 8 -18.61 -22.17 31.42
C SER A 8 -18.94 -22.13 32.91
N TYR A 9 -17.95 -22.35 33.77
CA TYR A 9 -18.11 -22.27 35.22
C TYR A 9 -18.42 -20.84 35.68
N GLU A 10 -17.67 -19.85 35.25
CA GLU A 10 -17.86 -18.45 35.65
C GLU A 10 -19.17 -17.85 35.11
N THR A 11 -19.59 -18.21 33.90
CA THR A 11 -20.87 -17.75 33.35
C THR A 11 -22.05 -18.31 34.13
N LYS A 12 -22.00 -19.59 34.52
CA LYS A 12 -23.01 -20.19 35.41
C LYS A 12 -23.03 -19.52 36.79
N ARG A 13 -21.85 -19.25 37.35
CA ARG A 13 -21.71 -18.57 38.64
C ARG A 13 -22.25 -17.14 38.60
N ALA A 14 -22.09 -16.44 37.49
CA ALA A 14 -22.62 -15.10 37.25
C ALA A 14 -24.13 -15.09 36.94
N GLY A 15 -24.79 -16.27 36.86
CA GLY A 15 -26.20 -16.38 36.51
C GLY A 15 -26.49 -16.07 35.04
N ILE A 16 -25.50 -16.12 34.18
CA ILE A 16 -25.66 -15.87 32.74
C ILE A 16 -26.28 -17.11 32.09
N THR A 17 -27.40 -16.93 31.41
CA THR A 17 -28.08 -18.00 30.70
C THR A 17 -27.44 -18.29 29.35
N GLN A 18 -27.62 -19.52 28.84
CA GLN A 18 -27.10 -19.91 27.51
C GLN A 18 -27.66 -19.05 26.34
N ASN A 19 -28.77 -18.34 26.54
CA ASN A 19 -29.43 -17.48 25.57
C ASN A 19 -29.13 -15.99 25.85
N ALA A 20 -28.05 -15.66 26.54
CA ALA A 20 -27.66 -14.28 26.81
C ALA A 20 -27.31 -13.59 25.50
N LYS A 21 -27.70 -12.32 25.42
CA LYS A 21 -27.38 -11.44 24.29
C LYS A 21 -26.21 -10.53 24.66
N VAL A 22 -25.22 -10.48 23.82
CA VAL A 22 -24.04 -9.62 23.98
C VAL A 22 -24.09 -8.51 22.92
N LEU A 23 -24.09 -7.27 23.36
CA LEU A 23 -24.01 -6.09 22.48
C LEU A 23 -22.67 -5.41 22.67
N ASP A 24 -21.92 -5.25 21.58
CA ASP A 24 -20.74 -4.36 21.50
C ASP A 24 -21.09 -3.16 20.61
N PRO A 25 -21.31 -1.95 21.17
CA PRO A 25 -21.73 -0.78 20.40
C PRO A 25 -20.57 -0.10 19.66
N THR A 26 -19.30 -0.51 19.90
CA THR A 26 -18.07 0.05 19.31
C THR A 26 -17.08 -1.07 19.00
N ALA A 27 -17.56 -2.05 18.26
CA ALA A 27 -16.93 -3.36 18.17
C ALA A 27 -15.58 -3.39 17.44
N GLY A 28 -15.26 -2.38 16.62
CA GLY A 28 -13.97 -2.26 15.94
C GLY A 28 -13.67 -3.48 15.07
N GLY A 29 -12.63 -4.23 15.44
CA GLY A 29 -12.28 -5.50 14.77
C GLY A 29 -13.14 -6.69 15.19
N GLY A 30 -14.11 -6.49 16.09
CA GLY A 30 -15.10 -7.50 16.44
C GLY A 30 -14.64 -8.59 17.43
N SER A 31 -13.61 -8.37 18.24
CA SER A 31 -13.08 -9.39 19.15
C SER A 31 -14.09 -9.83 20.22
N ILE A 32 -14.88 -8.91 20.78
CA ILE A 32 -15.92 -9.23 21.77
C ILE A 32 -17.07 -10.02 21.14
N PRO A 33 -17.71 -9.57 20.04
CA PRO A 33 -18.75 -10.35 19.38
C PRO A 33 -18.24 -11.71 18.87
N PHE A 34 -16.98 -11.82 18.43
CA PHE A 34 -16.39 -13.10 18.03
C PHE A 34 -16.35 -14.09 19.18
N GLU A 35 -15.85 -13.69 20.35
CA GLU A 35 -15.80 -14.54 21.51
C GLU A 35 -17.21 -14.90 22.04
N ALA A 36 -18.15 -13.95 21.97
CA ALA A 36 -19.54 -14.24 22.33
C ALA A 36 -20.14 -15.32 21.44
N LEU A 37 -19.97 -15.22 20.11
CA LEU A 37 -20.42 -16.26 19.16
C LEU A 37 -19.73 -17.61 19.40
N ARG A 38 -18.41 -17.60 19.67
CA ARG A 38 -17.64 -18.80 19.96
C ARG A 38 -18.15 -19.53 21.22
N LEU A 39 -18.67 -18.78 22.17
CA LEU A 39 -19.28 -19.32 23.42
C LEU A 39 -20.75 -19.69 23.26
N GLY A 40 -21.34 -19.48 22.08
CA GLY A 40 -22.75 -19.85 21.81
C GLY A 40 -23.77 -18.78 22.24
N TYR A 41 -23.34 -17.51 22.43
CA TYR A 41 -24.23 -16.40 22.71
C TYR A 41 -24.70 -15.71 21.45
N ASP A 42 -25.86 -15.07 21.49
CA ASP A 42 -26.28 -14.14 20.43
C ASP A 42 -25.45 -12.85 20.53
N ALA A 43 -24.71 -12.54 19.49
CA ALA A 43 -23.87 -11.34 19.45
C ALA A 43 -24.46 -10.28 18.52
N TYR A 44 -24.42 -9.05 18.99
CA TYR A 44 -24.78 -7.85 18.24
C TYR A 44 -23.57 -6.94 18.24
N ALA A 45 -23.13 -6.55 17.04
CA ALA A 45 -21.99 -5.65 16.84
C ALA A 45 -22.47 -4.38 16.14
N ASN A 46 -21.91 -3.25 16.51
CA ASN A 46 -22.13 -1.98 15.84
C ASN A 46 -20.82 -1.18 15.86
N ASP A 47 -20.53 -0.50 14.77
CA ASP A 47 -19.44 0.47 14.73
C ASP A 47 -19.80 1.63 13.78
N ILE A 48 -19.35 2.84 14.12
CA ILE A 48 -19.52 4.03 13.27
C ILE A 48 -18.55 4.00 12.08
N ASN A 49 -17.45 3.25 12.21
CA ASN A 49 -16.46 3.10 11.14
C ASN A 49 -16.95 2.08 10.11
N PRO A 50 -17.21 2.48 8.85
CA PRO A 50 -17.70 1.57 7.82
C PRO A 50 -16.72 0.43 7.49
N VAL A 51 -15.41 0.63 7.71
CA VAL A 51 -14.41 -0.44 7.55
C VAL A 51 -14.55 -1.49 8.65
N ALA A 52 -14.78 -1.06 9.90
CA ALA A 52 -15.05 -1.96 11.00
C ALA A 52 -16.33 -2.78 10.74
N ALA A 53 -17.42 -2.12 10.37
CA ALA A 53 -18.69 -2.77 10.03
C ALA A 53 -18.53 -3.80 8.89
N LEU A 54 -17.72 -3.50 7.88
CA LEU A 54 -17.39 -4.46 6.82
C LEU A 54 -16.60 -5.65 7.35
N VAL A 55 -15.57 -5.42 8.17
CA VAL A 55 -14.77 -6.50 8.78
C VAL A 55 -15.66 -7.40 9.61
N GLU A 56 -16.54 -6.84 10.42
CA GLU A 56 -17.51 -7.60 11.22
C GLU A 56 -18.44 -8.45 10.35
N LYS A 57 -19.01 -7.87 9.30
CA LYS A 57 -19.85 -8.59 8.34
C LYS A 57 -19.12 -9.77 7.71
N LEU A 58 -17.88 -9.57 7.27
CA LEU A 58 -17.07 -10.61 6.64
C LEU A 58 -16.55 -11.66 7.62
N THR A 59 -16.38 -11.30 8.90
CA THR A 59 -15.85 -12.21 9.92
C THR A 59 -16.95 -13.03 10.59
N PHE A 60 -18.16 -12.48 10.75
CA PHE A 60 -19.23 -13.08 11.53
C PHE A 60 -20.45 -13.48 10.70
N GLU A 61 -21.05 -12.52 9.97
CA GLU A 61 -22.31 -12.75 9.27
C GLU A 61 -22.17 -13.78 8.14
N ILE A 62 -21.20 -13.56 7.25
CA ILE A 62 -21.00 -14.43 6.07
C ILE A 62 -20.58 -15.85 6.46
N PRO A 63 -19.59 -16.07 7.37
CA PRO A 63 -19.25 -17.43 7.81
C PRO A 63 -20.38 -18.14 8.51
N TYR A 64 -21.20 -17.41 9.28
CA TYR A 64 -22.36 -17.98 9.97
C TYR A 64 -23.44 -18.50 9.02
N GLN A 65 -23.56 -17.92 7.84
CA GLN A 65 -24.51 -18.33 6.80
C GLN A 65 -24.11 -19.63 6.06
N SER A 66 -23.05 -20.31 6.48
CA SER A 66 -22.66 -21.67 6.04
C SER A 66 -22.20 -21.82 4.57
N TYR A 67 -21.75 -20.76 3.91
CA TYR A 67 -21.25 -20.81 2.52
C TYR A 67 -19.74 -21.11 2.41
N GLY A 68 -19.06 -21.52 3.46
CA GLY A 68 -17.59 -21.49 3.60
C GLY A 68 -16.80 -22.04 2.41
N LEU A 69 -17.04 -23.30 1.99
CA LEU A 69 -16.28 -23.92 0.90
C LEU A 69 -16.62 -23.32 -0.48
N GLU A 70 -17.89 -22.99 -0.71
CA GLU A 70 -18.34 -22.41 -1.98
C GLU A 70 -17.82 -21.00 -2.17
N VAL A 71 -17.86 -20.18 -1.12
CA VAL A 71 -17.29 -18.82 -1.11
C VAL A 71 -15.79 -18.87 -1.32
N HIS A 72 -15.06 -19.82 -0.69
CA HIS A 72 -13.63 -19.99 -0.90
C HIS A 72 -13.29 -20.32 -2.36
N ALA A 73 -14.02 -21.25 -2.98
CA ALA A 73 -13.83 -21.61 -4.38
C ALA A 73 -14.12 -20.42 -5.33
N ALA A 74 -15.23 -19.72 -5.09
CA ALA A 74 -15.61 -18.53 -5.85
C ALA A 74 -14.58 -17.40 -5.71
N LEU A 75 -14.13 -17.11 -4.49
CA LEU A 75 -13.09 -16.11 -4.20
C LEU A 75 -11.76 -16.45 -4.91
N LYS A 76 -11.36 -17.73 -4.90
CA LYS A 76 -10.13 -18.16 -5.57
C LYS A 76 -10.22 -17.96 -7.08
N ALA A 77 -11.34 -18.31 -7.69
CA ALA A 77 -11.56 -18.13 -9.14
C ALA A 77 -11.64 -16.64 -9.52
N LEU A 78 -12.41 -15.87 -8.76
CA LEU A 78 -12.55 -14.42 -8.94
C LEU A 78 -11.22 -13.70 -8.75
N GLY A 79 -10.47 -14.02 -7.70
CA GLY A 79 -9.16 -13.44 -7.42
C GLY A 79 -8.14 -13.73 -8.52
N ALA A 80 -8.15 -14.95 -9.08
CA ALA A 80 -7.29 -15.29 -10.22
C ALA A 80 -7.63 -14.45 -11.46
N LYS A 81 -8.93 -14.30 -11.79
CA LYS A 81 -9.40 -13.47 -12.90
C LYS A 81 -9.04 -11.99 -12.68
N PHE A 82 -9.28 -11.47 -11.47
CA PHE A 82 -8.94 -10.10 -11.12
C PHE A 82 -7.43 -9.82 -11.27
N ILE A 83 -6.58 -10.68 -10.73
CA ILE A 83 -5.12 -10.55 -10.84
C ILE A 83 -4.68 -10.59 -12.31
N GLN A 84 -5.26 -11.48 -13.12
CA GLN A 84 -4.95 -11.60 -14.53
C GLN A 84 -5.27 -10.30 -15.29
N GLU A 85 -6.46 -9.74 -15.09
CA GLU A 85 -6.90 -8.52 -15.79
C GLU A 85 -6.12 -7.27 -15.33
N VAL A 86 -5.90 -7.11 -14.03
CA VAL A 86 -5.07 -6.02 -13.49
C VAL A 86 -3.65 -6.13 -14.03
N ARG A 87 -3.05 -7.32 -13.97
CA ARG A 87 -1.70 -7.58 -14.50
C ARG A 87 -1.57 -7.23 -15.98
N LYS A 88 -2.54 -7.63 -16.79
CA LYS A 88 -2.56 -7.32 -18.22
C LYS A 88 -2.51 -5.82 -18.51
N ARG A 89 -3.23 -5.02 -17.72
CA ARG A 89 -3.29 -3.55 -17.88
C ARG A 89 -2.07 -2.82 -17.32
N LEU A 90 -1.44 -3.37 -16.28
CA LEU A 90 -0.34 -2.72 -15.57
C LEU A 90 1.05 -3.23 -15.97
N LEU A 91 1.15 -4.31 -16.76
CA LEU A 91 2.43 -5.00 -17.04
C LEU A 91 3.50 -4.06 -17.62
N LEU A 92 3.13 -3.14 -18.48
CA LEU A 92 4.06 -2.19 -19.10
C LEU A 92 4.65 -1.19 -18.10
N LEU A 93 3.97 -0.95 -16.99
CA LEU A 93 4.42 -0.03 -15.94
C LEU A 93 5.35 -0.69 -14.91
N TYR A 94 5.55 -1.99 -15.01
CA TYR A 94 6.38 -2.79 -14.12
C TYR A 94 7.30 -3.69 -14.94
N PRO A 95 8.39 -3.15 -15.49
CA PRO A 95 9.33 -3.92 -16.31
C PRO A 95 9.83 -5.16 -15.58
N PRO A 96 9.99 -6.29 -16.27
CA PRO A 96 10.50 -7.51 -15.68
C PRO A 96 11.98 -7.32 -15.31
N GLU A 97 12.44 -8.12 -14.37
CA GLU A 97 13.87 -8.22 -14.07
C GLU A 97 14.61 -8.97 -15.20
N GLU A 98 15.93 -8.78 -15.27
CA GLU A 98 16.79 -9.36 -16.32
C GLU A 98 16.82 -10.89 -16.31
N SER A 99 16.61 -11.49 -15.14
CA SER A 99 16.65 -12.94 -14.96
C SER A 99 15.29 -13.49 -14.52
N MET A 100 14.93 -14.66 -15.04
CA MET A 100 13.67 -15.33 -14.71
C MET A 100 13.57 -15.81 -13.25
N ASP A 101 14.70 -15.94 -12.56
CA ASP A 101 14.76 -16.24 -11.13
C ASP A 101 14.55 -14.98 -10.27
N MET A 102 14.45 -13.80 -10.88
CA MET A 102 14.24 -12.53 -10.23
C MET A 102 12.86 -11.95 -10.56
N ARG A 103 12.31 -11.24 -9.59
CA ARG A 103 11.06 -10.48 -9.79
C ARG A 103 11.11 -9.16 -9.02
N PRO A 104 10.53 -8.08 -9.55
CA PRO A 104 10.42 -6.84 -8.80
C PRO A 104 9.52 -7.06 -7.57
N ASP A 105 9.90 -6.47 -6.44
CA ASP A 105 9.19 -6.53 -5.14
C ASP A 105 8.77 -5.13 -4.67
N GLY A 106 9.43 -4.07 -5.16
CA GLY A 106 9.08 -2.70 -4.83
C GLY A 106 9.93 -1.66 -5.56
N TYR A 107 9.41 -0.45 -5.62
CA TYR A 107 10.06 0.71 -6.22
C TYR A 107 10.13 1.81 -5.19
N LEU A 108 11.33 2.31 -4.89
CA LEU A 108 11.56 3.33 -3.87
C LEU A 108 11.81 4.67 -4.54
N PHE A 109 10.94 5.64 -4.22
CA PHE A 109 11.01 6.99 -4.75
C PHE A 109 11.43 7.97 -3.67
N ALA A 110 12.19 8.98 -4.06
CA ALA A 110 12.43 10.18 -3.27
C ALA A 110 11.59 11.32 -3.84
N ARG A 111 10.99 12.14 -2.97
CA ARG A 111 10.43 13.42 -3.42
C ARG A 111 11.55 14.30 -3.92
N THR A 112 11.28 15.16 -4.89
CA THR A 112 12.29 16.05 -5.47
C THR A 112 11.83 17.49 -5.49
N ILE A 113 12.79 18.40 -5.36
CA ILE A 113 12.61 19.83 -5.66
C ILE A 113 13.72 20.32 -6.57
N ARG A 114 13.48 21.38 -7.30
CA ARG A 114 14.55 22.10 -8.02
C ARG A 114 15.24 23.08 -7.08
N CYS A 115 16.57 23.03 -7.08
CA CYS A 115 17.37 24.01 -6.35
C CYS A 115 17.11 25.42 -6.91
N PRO A 116 16.66 26.40 -6.12
CA PRO A 116 16.40 27.76 -6.60
C PRO A 116 17.67 28.50 -7.01
N TYR A 117 18.84 27.99 -6.62
CA TYR A 117 20.13 28.64 -6.91
C TYR A 117 20.83 28.11 -8.18
N CYS A 118 20.78 26.78 -8.42
CA CYS A 118 21.49 26.17 -9.53
C CYS A 118 20.59 25.40 -10.50
N GLY A 119 19.26 25.36 -10.25
CA GLY A 119 18.31 24.63 -11.08
C GLY A 119 18.37 23.09 -10.95
N GLY A 120 19.35 22.56 -10.21
CA GLY A 120 19.55 21.12 -10.07
C GLY A 120 18.41 20.41 -9.35
N LEU A 121 18.06 19.20 -9.80
CA LEU A 121 17.04 18.37 -9.18
C LEU A 121 17.62 17.71 -7.92
N ILE A 122 17.02 17.99 -6.78
CA ILE A 122 17.45 17.48 -5.47
C ILE A 122 16.48 16.38 -5.03
N PRO A 123 16.89 15.11 -4.99
CA PRO A 123 16.11 14.07 -4.36
C PRO A 123 16.19 14.21 -2.83
N LEU A 124 15.04 14.25 -2.17
CA LEU A 124 14.92 14.53 -0.74
C LEU A 124 14.86 13.22 0.04
N SER A 125 15.91 12.92 0.79
CA SER A 125 15.94 11.78 1.70
C SER A 125 16.72 12.13 2.96
N PRO A 126 16.23 11.74 4.15
CA PRO A 126 16.95 11.96 5.41
C PRO A 126 18.19 11.05 5.54
N ASN A 127 18.21 9.93 4.86
CA ASN A 127 19.33 9.01 4.72
C ASN A 127 19.11 8.08 3.52
N TRP A 128 20.15 7.38 3.12
CA TRP A 128 20.13 6.50 1.95
C TRP A 128 20.31 5.02 2.30
N ARG A 129 20.04 4.65 3.54
CA ARG A 129 20.13 3.26 4.02
C ARG A 129 18.96 2.43 3.52
N LEU A 130 19.24 1.26 2.94
CA LEU A 130 18.25 0.30 2.45
C LEU A 130 18.08 -0.90 3.38
N ALA A 131 19.20 -1.39 3.96
CA ALA A 131 19.17 -2.57 4.80
C ALA A 131 20.13 -2.45 6.02
N PRO A 132 19.93 -3.29 7.05
CA PRO A 132 20.77 -3.25 8.27
C PRO A 132 22.23 -3.68 8.04
N ASP A 133 22.50 -4.44 6.98
CA ASP A 133 23.81 -4.98 6.63
C ASP A 133 24.79 -3.94 6.05
N GLY A 134 24.38 -2.68 5.97
CA GLY A 134 25.15 -1.59 5.40
C GLY A 134 24.82 -1.32 3.92
N THR A 135 23.89 -2.07 3.32
CA THR A 135 23.39 -1.79 1.98
C THR A 135 22.64 -0.46 1.95
N GLY A 136 22.97 0.38 0.99
CA GLY A 136 22.38 1.70 0.82
C GLY A 136 22.65 2.29 -0.55
N VAL A 137 22.46 3.60 -0.70
CA VAL A 137 22.59 4.32 -1.95
C VAL A 137 23.67 5.38 -1.85
N ARG A 138 24.49 5.46 -2.89
CA ARG A 138 25.36 6.59 -3.20
C ARG A 138 24.69 7.46 -4.25
N LEU A 139 24.51 8.72 -3.92
CA LEU A 139 23.99 9.74 -4.80
C LEU A 139 25.11 10.27 -5.69
N VAL A 140 24.90 10.30 -6.99
CA VAL A 140 25.89 10.78 -7.98
C VAL A 140 25.27 11.96 -8.74
N PRO A 141 25.56 13.22 -8.31
CA PRO A 141 25.10 14.40 -9.01
C PRO A 141 25.90 14.60 -10.30
N HIS A 142 25.22 14.92 -11.40
CA HIS A 142 25.86 15.23 -12.69
C HIS A 142 25.02 16.23 -13.51
N ALA A 143 25.68 16.90 -14.43
CA ALA A 143 25.03 17.76 -15.41
C ALA A 143 24.86 16.99 -16.73
N VAL A 144 23.69 17.12 -17.34
CA VAL A 144 23.40 16.60 -18.67
C VAL A 144 23.57 17.78 -19.64
N GLU A 145 24.74 17.90 -20.24
CA GLU A 145 25.14 19.07 -21.07
C GLU A 145 24.18 19.35 -22.24
N GLN A 146 23.59 18.27 -22.82
CA GLN A 146 22.70 18.39 -23.98
C GLN A 146 21.33 18.98 -23.65
N GLU A 147 20.90 18.93 -22.36
CA GLU A 147 19.57 19.32 -21.93
C GLU A 147 19.59 20.48 -20.91
N ASP A 148 20.75 21.04 -20.59
CA ASP A 148 20.94 22.02 -19.50
C ASP A 148 20.27 21.56 -18.17
N LYS A 149 20.25 20.25 -17.94
CA LYS A 149 19.66 19.63 -16.77
C LYS A 149 20.74 19.16 -15.81
N ARG A 150 20.49 19.39 -14.53
CA ARG A 150 21.31 18.89 -13.42
C ARG A 150 20.47 17.89 -12.64
N ILE A 151 20.88 16.62 -12.66
CA ILE A 151 20.16 15.49 -12.06
C ILE A 151 21.09 14.64 -11.20
N CYS A 152 20.52 13.77 -10.41
CA CYS A 152 21.24 12.76 -9.64
C CYS A 152 20.94 11.37 -10.18
N SER A 153 21.96 10.56 -10.38
CA SER A 153 21.83 9.11 -10.49
C SER A 153 22.15 8.43 -9.16
N PHE A 154 21.89 7.13 -9.10
CA PHE A 154 21.98 6.38 -7.87
C PHE A 154 22.79 5.10 -8.09
N GLU A 155 23.65 4.78 -7.12
CA GLU A 155 24.42 3.54 -7.10
C GLU A 155 24.14 2.79 -5.81
N ILE A 156 23.96 1.45 -5.91
CA ILE A 156 23.83 0.62 -4.73
C ILE A 156 25.22 0.32 -4.18
N VAL A 157 25.38 0.61 -2.89
CA VAL A 157 26.63 0.35 -2.14
C VAL A 157 26.33 -0.58 -0.97
N HIS A 158 27.35 -1.35 -0.57
CA HIS A 158 27.21 -2.38 0.47
C HIS A 158 27.96 -2.02 1.77
N SER A 159 28.38 -0.78 1.87
CA SER A 159 29.04 -0.24 3.07
C SER A 159 28.38 1.06 3.51
N ALA A 160 28.11 1.19 4.80
CA ALA A 160 27.55 2.41 5.36
C ALA A 160 28.45 3.66 5.14
N ARG A 161 29.78 3.44 4.96
CA ARG A 161 30.73 4.52 4.70
C ARG A 161 30.66 5.08 3.28
N GLU A 162 30.12 4.29 2.34
CA GLU A 162 30.00 4.66 0.93
C GLU A 162 28.64 5.31 0.61
N GLN A 163 27.71 5.24 1.57
CA GLN A 163 26.40 5.88 1.43
C GLN A 163 26.56 7.40 1.46
N SER A 164 25.79 8.09 0.63
CA SER A 164 25.74 9.55 0.68
C SER A 164 25.07 10.04 1.98
N ALA A 165 25.42 11.25 2.38
CA ALA A 165 24.67 11.94 3.43
C ALA A 165 23.23 12.24 2.98
N GLY A 166 22.31 12.32 3.92
CA GLY A 166 20.94 12.73 3.64
C GLY A 166 20.88 14.14 3.04
N THR A 167 19.95 14.34 2.14
CA THR A 167 19.73 15.63 1.46
C THR A 167 18.67 16.49 2.15
N ILE A 168 17.97 15.96 3.17
CA ILE A 168 17.02 16.71 3.98
C ILE A 168 17.23 16.45 5.48
N THR A 169 17.25 17.52 6.26
CA THR A 169 17.38 17.43 7.72
C THR A 169 16.54 18.53 8.37
N GLY A 170 15.61 18.16 9.27
CA GLY A 170 14.75 19.13 9.95
C GLY A 170 13.91 19.99 9.00
N GLY A 171 13.51 19.46 7.87
CA GLY A 171 12.73 20.15 6.84
C GLY A 171 13.58 20.98 5.85
N ARG A 172 14.86 21.22 6.12
CA ARG A 172 15.77 21.94 5.23
C ARG A 172 16.44 21.01 4.25
N ALA A 173 16.47 21.38 2.97
CA ALA A 173 17.11 20.62 1.91
C ALA A 173 18.52 21.14 1.64
N THR A 174 19.45 20.23 1.38
CA THR A 174 20.83 20.57 0.99
C THR A 174 21.06 20.14 -0.46
N CYS A 175 21.51 21.07 -1.29
CA CYS A 175 21.82 20.81 -2.69
C CYS A 175 23.05 19.88 -2.79
N PRO A 176 22.95 18.72 -3.46
CA PRO A 176 24.05 17.76 -3.53
C PRO A 176 25.11 18.09 -4.58
N PHE A 177 24.90 19.11 -5.41
CA PHE A 177 25.85 19.53 -6.45
C PHE A 177 27.01 20.28 -5.82
N ALA A 178 28.24 19.82 -6.06
CA ALA A 178 29.46 20.31 -5.40
C ALA A 178 29.74 21.80 -5.62
N ASP A 179 29.35 22.33 -6.77
CA ASP A 179 29.51 23.74 -7.14
C ASP A 179 28.41 24.64 -6.57
N CYS A 180 27.39 24.06 -5.93
CA CYS A 180 26.32 24.79 -5.28
C CYS A 180 26.34 24.59 -3.75
N GLY A 181 26.08 23.37 -3.28
CA GLY A 181 26.11 23.00 -1.85
C GLY A 181 25.16 23.80 -0.93
N ARG A 182 24.29 24.65 -1.48
CA ARG A 182 23.44 25.56 -0.70
C ARG A 182 22.34 24.83 0.05
N VAL A 183 21.99 25.37 1.20
CA VAL A 183 20.87 24.91 2.03
C VAL A 183 19.64 25.75 1.69
N ILE A 184 18.55 25.07 1.45
CA ILE A 184 17.21 25.62 1.17
C ILE A 184 16.41 25.48 2.45
N ASP A 185 15.83 26.57 2.94
CA ASP A 185 15.06 26.58 4.18
C ASP A 185 13.76 25.76 4.07
N GLY A 186 13.29 25.24 5.19
CA GLY A 186 12.11 24.41 5.22
C GLY A 186 10.83 25.10 4.76
N ASP A 187 10.70 26.39 4.95
CA ASP A 187 9.55 27.15 4.49
C ASP A 187 9.62 27.39 2.97
N GLU A 188 10.81 27.57 2.43
CA GLU A 188 11.02 27.63 0.98
C GLU A 188 10.73 26.28 0.31
N VAL A 189 11.14 25.16 0.92
CA VAL A 189 10.78 23.80 0.44
C VAL A 189 9.26 23.62 0.38
N LYS A 190 8.53 24.07 1.40
CA LYS A 190 7.05 24.03 1.43
C LYS A 190 6.44 24.94 0.37
N ALA A 191 6.96 26.15 0.21
CA ALA A 191 6.48 27.07 -0.81
C ALA A 191 6.65 26.50 -2.24
N ILE A 192 7.80 25.87 -2.52
CA ILE A 192 8.03 25.17 -3.79
C ILE A 192 7.00 24.04 -3.97
N ALA A 193 6.74 23.25 -2.93
CA ALA A 193 5.78 22.17 -2.99
C ALA A 193 4.34 22.66 -3.23
N GLN A 194 3.92 23.72 -2.52
CA GLN A 194 2.60 24.34 -2.68
C GLN A 194 2.39 24.96 -4.07
N ALA A 195 3.49 25.40 -4.69
CA ALA A 195 3.47 25.89 -6.07
C ALA A 195 3.49 24.75 -7.12
N GLY A 196 3.38 23.48 -6.71
CA GLY A 196 3.42 22.32 -7.61
C GLY A 196 4.83 21.96 -8.10
N GLY A 197 5.88 22.54 -7.51
CA GLY A 197 7.29 22.29 -7.88
C GLY A 197 7.91 21.04 -7.24
N MET A 198 7.15 20.27 -6.47
CA MET A 198 7.61 19.00 -5.90
C MET A 198 7.29 17.85 -6.84
N GLY A 199 8.33 17.12 -7.21
CA GLY A 199 8.22 15.90 -8.03
C GLY A 199 8.65 14.66 -7.27
N GLU A 200 8.95 13.60 -8.01
CA GLU A 200 9.49 12.36 -7.48
C GLU A 200 10.54 11.77 -8.42
N GLN A 201 11.47 11.01 -7.87
CA GLN A 201 12.49 10.29 -8.63
C GLN A 201 12.67 8.89 -8.06
N LEU A 202 12.65 7.89 -8.91
CA LEU A 202 12.97 6.50 -8.55
C LEU A 202 14.47 6.42 -8.22
N PHE A 203 14.82 5.90 -7.04
CA PHE A 203 16.22 5.79 -6.63
C PHE A 203 16.68 4.34 -6.39
N THR A 204 15.75 3.41 -6.19
CA THR A 204 16.08 1.99 -5.99
C THR A 204 14.91 1.11 -6.40
N VAL A 205 15.23 0.00 -7.04
CA VAL A 205 14.29 -1.11 -7.25
C VAL A 205 14.67 -2.23 -6.30
N VAL A 206 13.67 -2.68 -5.55
CA VAL A 206 13.77 -3.85 -4.67
C VAL A 206 13.31 -5.07 -5.47
N TYR A 207 14.11 -6.10 -5.50
CA TYR A 207 13.74 -7.36 -6.15
C TYR A 207 13.85 -8.55 -5.20
N LYS A 208 13.21 -9.64 -5.57
CA LYS A 208 13.38 -10.94 -4.94
C LYS A 208 13.97 -11.91 -5.94
N ARG A 209 15.01 -12.65 -5.50
CA ARG A 209 15.63 -13.73 -6.26
C ARG A 209 15.26 -15.07 -5.66
N ALA A 210 14.85 -16.01 -6.49
CA ALA A 210 14.58 -17.38 -6.12
C ALA A 210 15.88 -18.15 -5.99
N ILE A 211 16.17 -18.68 -4.81
CA ILE A 211 17.35 -19.52 -4.55
C ILE A 211 16.88 -20.93 -4.27
N GLN A 212 17.30 -21.88 -5.11
CA GLN A 212 17.03 -23.28 -4.87
C GLN A 212 17.86 -23.77 -3.68
N THR A 213 17.21 -24.21 -2.62
CA THR A 213 17.91 -24.88 -1.51
C THR A 213 18.00 -26.36 -1.76
N PHE A 214 18.95 -27.04 -1.10
CA PHE A 214 19.10 -28.47 -1.17
C PHE A 214 19.01 -29.09 0.22
N LYS A 215 18.37 -30.24 0.32
CA LYS A 215 18.33 -31.05 1.54
C LYS A 215 19.70 -31.66 1.82
N LYS A 216 19.91 -32.15 3.04
CA LYS A 216 21.16 -32.91 3.38
C LYS A 216 21.36 -34.16 2.50
N SER A 217 20.29 -34.70 1.92
CA SER A 217 20.31 -35.82 0.96
C SER A 217 20.77 -35.42 -0.44
N GLY A 218 20.99 -34.13 -0.74
CA GLY A 218 21.27 -33.61 -2.07
C GLY A 218 20.04 -33.36 -2.95
N GLU A 219 18.84 -33.73 -2.50
CA GLU A 219 17.62 -33.48 -3.22
C GLU A 219 17.25 -31.99 -3.19
N PRO A 220 16.53 -31.46 -4.22
CA PRO A 220 16.00 -30.12 -4.19
C PRO A 220 15.08 -29.89 -2.98
N GLY A 221 15.37 -28.85 -2.21
CA GLY A 221 14.57 -28.38 -1.09
C GLY A 221 13.55 -27.33 -1.53
N ARG A 222 13.08 -26.52 -0.59
CA ARG A 222 12.18 -25.40 -0.89
C ARG A 222 12.94 -24.26 -1.55
N VAL A 223 12.31 -23.57 -2.50
CA VAL A 223 12.82 -22.31 -3.02
C VAL A 223 12.76 -21.26 -1.93
N LYS A 224 13.91 -20.63 -1.64
CA LYS A 224 14.03 -19.48 -0.75
C LYS A 224 14.05 -18.21 -1.61
N TRP A 225 13.29 -17.20 -1.19
CA TRP A 225 13.31 -15.90 -1.84
C TRP A 225 14.20 -14.94 -1.05
N GLU A 226 15.24 -14.43 -1.69
CA GLU A 226 16.14 -13.44 -1.09
C GLU A 226 15.88 -12.06 -1.69
N ARG A 227 15.85 -11.05 -0.83
CA ARG A 227 15.66 -9.66 -1.23
C ARG A 227 17.01 -9.07 -1.67
N GLY A 228 16.98 -8.36 -2.79
CA GLY A 228 18.09 -7.56 -3.28
C GLY A 228 17.64 -6.16 -3.66
N TYR A 229 18.63 -5.34 -3.97
CA TYR A 229 18.44 -3.93 -4.36
C TYR A 229 19.29 -3.66 -5.59
N ARG A 230 18.74 -2.88 -6.52
CA ARG A 230 19.48 -2.39 -7.69
C ARG A 230 19.16 -0.93 -7.97
N ALA A 231 20.07 -0.25 -8.65
CA ALA A 231 19.81 1.06 -9.20
C ALA A 231 18.70 1.01 -10.27
N PRO A 232 17.95 2.09 -10.47
CA PRO A 232 17.00 2.20 -11.58
C PRO A 232 17.70 2.04 -12.93
N ARG A 233 17.03 1.35 -13.86
CA ARG A 233 17.38 1.26 -15.25
C ARG A 233 16.53 2.25 -16.07
N PRO A 234 16.91 2.61 -17.30
CA PRO A 234 16.08 3.47 -18.14
C PRO A 234 14.64 2.94 -18.34
N GLU A 235 14.46 1.61 -18.42
CA GLU A 235 13.16 0.97 -18.58
C GLU A 235 12.26 1.10 -17.34
N ASP A 236 12.82 1.36 -16.17
CA ASP A 236 12.06 1.57 -14.93
C ASP A 236 11.46 2.98 -14.86
N ASP A 237 11.97 3.92 -15.66
CA ASP A 237 11.45 5.29 -15.77
C ASP A 237 10.27 5.34 -16.72
N VAL A 238 9.10 5.08 -16.16
CA VAL A 238 7.80 5.13 -16.87
C VAL A 238 6.96 6.34 -16.45
N PHE A 239 7.61 7.37 -15.90
CA PHE A 239 6.91 8.51 -15.29
C PHE A 239 6.00 9.25 -16.29
N GLU A 240 6.54 9.62 -17.46
CA GLU A 240 5.78 10.36 -18.47
C GLU A 240 4.66 9.49 -19.08
N GLU A 241 4.92 8.20 -19.30
CA GLU A 241 3.90 7.28 -19.79
C GLU A 241 2.74 7.11 -18.80
N VAL A 242 3.08 6.92 -17.53
CA VAL A 242 2.08 6.81 -16.46
C VAL A 242 1.26 8.09 -16.36
N ARG A 243 1.91 9.25 -16.42
CA ARG A 243 1.26 10.54 -16.33
C ARG A 243 0.27 10.76 -17.47
N ALA A 244 0.69 10.49 -18.69
CA ALA A 244 -0.20 10.61 -19.86
C ALA A 244 -1.43 9.69 -19.74
N ARG A 245 -1.23 8.43 -19.35
CA ARG A 245 -2.32 7.47 -19.13
C ARG A 245 -3.24 7.89 -17.98
N LEU A 246 -2.68 8.43 -16.91
CA LEU A 246 -3.45 8.91 -15.78
C LEU A 246 -4.31 10.12 -16.18
N GLU A 247 -3.73 11.10 -16.90
CA GLU A 247 -4.45 12.27 -17.40
C GLU A 247 -5.63 11.88 -18.31
N GLU A 248 -5.47 10.85 -19.13
CA GLU A 248 -6.56 10.30 -19.95
C GLU A 248 -7.69 9.70 -19.11
N LYS A 249 -7.35 8.98 -18.04
CA LYS A 249 -8.32 8.24 -17.22
C LYS A 249 -8.98 9.08 -16.12
N LEU A 250 -8.29 10.11 -15.63
CA LEU A 250 -8.73 10.92 -14.47
C LEU A 250 -10.17 11.43 -14.61
N PRO A 251 -10.61 12.05 -15.72
CA PRO A 251 -11.96 12.60 -15.82
C PRO A 251 -13.04 11.51 -15.63
N TYR A 252 -12.81 10.33 -16.20
CA TYR A 252 -13.72 9.21 -16.05
C TYR A 252 -13.72 8.66 -14.63
N TRP A 253 -12.55 8.45 -14.05
CA TRP A 253 -12.43 7.90 -12.69
C TRP A 253 -12.98 8.85 -11.63
N GLU A 254 -12.81 10.16 -11.79
CA GLU A 254 -13.41 11.17 -10.91
C GLU A 254 -14.94 11.18 -11.03
N ALA A 255 -15.47 11.19 -12.26
CA ALA A 255 -16.91 11.17 -12.49
C ALA A 255 -17.59 9.91 -11.97
N MET A 256 -16.88 8.78 -12.00
CA MET A 256 -17.35 7.48 -11.52
C MET A 256 -16.98 7.19 -10.07
N ASP A 257 -16.39 8.13 -9.35
CA ASP A 257 -16.00 7.96 -7.94
C ASP A 257 -15.10 6.74 -7.73
N MET A 258 -14.08 6.60 -8.60
CA MET A 258 -13.11 5.49 -8.57
C MET A 258 -11.81 5.84 -7.86
N ILE A 259 -11.56 7.12 -7.61
CA ILE A 259 -10.36 7.63 -6.95
C ILE A 259 -10.73 8.71 -5.92
N PRO A 260 -9.89 8.93 -4.89
CA PRO A 260 -10.21 9.81 -3.78
C PRO A 260 -10.07 11.30 -4.16
N THR A 261 -11.17 11.96 -4.43
CA THR A 261 -11.22 13.38 -4.82
C THR A 261 -11.51 14.33 -3.67
N GLU A 262 -11.91 13.79 -2.51
CA GLU A 262 -12.28 14.60 -1.36
C GLU A 262 -11.10 15.41 -0.84
N ALA A 263 -11.41 16.64 -0.44
CA ALA A 263 -10.44 17.51 0.20
C ALA A 263 -9.93 16.93 1.53
N ILE A 264 -8.64 17.06 1.77
CA ILE A 264 -8.05 16.70 3.07
C ILE A 264 -8.53 17.73 4.09
N PRO A 265 -9.23 17.31 5.17
CA PRO A 265 -9.70 18.26 6.18
C PRO A 265 -8.51 18.82 6.98
N ASP A 266 -8.58 20.11 7.31
CA ASP A 266 -7.59 20.70 8.21
C ASP A 266 -7.71 20.10 9.61
N GLY A 267 -6.60 19.69 10.19
CA GLY A 267 -6.54 19.06 11.48
C GLY A 267 -5.12 18.79 11.95
N LEU A 268 -4.97 18.42 13.21
CA LEU A 268 -3.65 18.28 13.84
C LEU A 268 -2.69 17.35 13.08
N LYS A 269 -3.20 16.22 12.55
CA LYS A 269 -2.41 15.25 11.78
C LYS A 269 -2.50 15.46 10.27
N THR A 270 -3.62 15.95 9.79
CA THR A 270 -3.89 16.14 8.35
C THR A 270 -3.31 17.45 7.81
N SER A 271 -2.87 18.35 8.67
CA SER A 271 -2.18 19.60 8.26
C SER A 271 -0.83 19.34 7.57
N GLU A 272 -0.19 18.19 7.80
CA GLU A 272 1.13 17.91 7.20
C GLU A 272 1.08 17.80 5.68
N PRO A 273 0.23 16.97 5.05
CA PRO A 273 0.07 16.96 3.59
C PRO A 273 -0.29 18.33 3.01
N LEU A 274 -1.19 19.08 3.66
CA LEU A 274 -1.61 20.40 3.22
C LEU A 274 -0.45 21.41 3.13
N ARG A 275 0.53 21.31 4.06
CA ARG A 275 1.75 22.15 4.04
C ARG A 275 2.62 21.90 2.80
N TYR A 276 2.47 20.75 2.14
CA TYR A 276 3.19 20.39 0.92
C TYR A 276 2.29 20.45 -0.33
N GLY A 277 1.14 21.15 -0.27
CA GLY A 277 0.27 21.39 -1.41
C GLY A 277 -0.61 20.19 -1.80
N MET A 278 -0.70 19.15 -0.96
CA MET A 278 -1.61 18.02 -1.17
C MET A 278 -2.97 18.39 -0.59
N ASN A 279 -3.91 18.81 -1.45
CA ASN A 279 -5.20 19.34 -1.01
C ASN A 279 -6.32 18.29 -0.99
N SER A 280 -6.16 17.21 -1.74
CA SER A 280 -7.09 16.09 -1.80
C SER A 280 -6.41 14.76 -1.49
N TRP A 281 -7.20 13.75 -1.11
CA TRP A 281 -6.65 12.44 -0.79
C TRP A 281 -5.94 11.77 -1.97
N LYS A 282 -6.31 12.07 -3.22
CA LYS A 282 -5.60 11.57 -4.40
C LYS A 282 -4.17 12.11 -4.50
N ASP A 283 -3.89 13.32 -3.95
CA ASP A 283 -2.59 13.98 -4.09
C ASP A 283 -1.49 13.33 -3.24
N ILE A 284 -1.87 12.48 -2.27
CA ILE A 284 -0.90 11.72 -1.46
C ILE A 284 -0.27 10.55 -2.24
N PHE A 285 -0.91 10.11 -3.33
CA PHE A 285 -0.41 9.03 -4.17
C PHE A 285 0.51 9.57 -5.25
N SER A 286 1.55 8.81 -5.58
CA SER A 286 2.29 9.08 -6.81
C SER A 286 1.40 8.78 -8.04
N PRO A 287 1.70 9.36 -9.22
CA PRO A 287 0.96 9.07 -10.45
C PRO A 287 0.87 7.57 -10.75
N ARG A 288 1.98 6.82 -10.56
CA ARG A 288 2.00 5.36 -10.75
C ARG A 288 1.08 4.64 -9.77
N GLN A 289 1.06 5.06 -8.51
CA GLN A 289 0.17 4.47 -7.50
C GLN A 289 -1.28 4.77 -7.82
N LEU A 290 -1.62 6.02 -8.09
CA LEU A 290 -2.99 6.42 -8.40
C LEU A 290 -3.51 5.71 -9.64
N TYR A 291 -2.68 5.57 -10.68
CA TYR A 291 -3.04 4.81 -11.88
C TYR A 291 -3.28 3.33 -11.58
N CYS A 292 -2.45 2.70 -10.75
CA CYS A 292 -2.65 1.32 -10.32
C CYS A 292 -3.95 1.16 -9.52
N HIS A 293 -4.25 2.10 -8.62
CA HIS A 293 -5.49 2.11 -7.83
C HIS A 293 -6.71 2.22 -8.73
N GLY A 294 -6.77 3.26 -9.55
CA GLY A 294 -7.90 3.49 -10.46
C GLY A 294 -8.13 2.30 -11.40
N THR A 295 -7.06 1.77 -12.01
CA THR A 295 -7.14 0.57 -12.85
C THR A 295 -7.71 -0.64 -12.09
N SER A 296 -7.29 -0.84 -10.85
CA SER A 296 -7.78 -1.96 -10.06
C SER A 296 -9.25 -1.82 -9.70
N VAL A 297 -9.70 -0.59 -9.35
CA VAL A 297 -11.12 -0.30 -9.11
C VAL A 297 -11.95 -0.52 -10.39
N GLU A 298 -11.45 -0.05 -11.52
CA GLU A 298 -12.11 -0.22 -12.82
C GLU A 298 -12.30 -1.71 -13.12
N VAL A 299 -11.24 -2.52 -12.99
CA VAL A 299 -11.32 -3.98 -13.20
C VAL A 299 -12.29 -4.65 -12.22
N PHE A 300 -12.25 -4.25 -10.94
CA PHE A 300 -13.18 -4.79 -9.93
C PHE A 300 -14.65 -4.52 -10.32
N ARG A 301 -14.97 -3.30 -10.71
CA ARG A 301 -16.33 -2.92 -11.13
C ARG A 301 -16.78 -3.59 -12.41
N GLU A 302 -15.89 -3.74 -13.39
CA GLU A 302 -16.18 -4.48 -14.62
C GLU A 302 -16.51 -5.95 -14.33
N LEU A 303 -15.68 -6.60 -13.50
CA LEU A 303 -15.93 -8.00 -13.11
C LEU A 303 -17.22 -8.15 -12.32
N LEU A 304 -17.53 -7.21 -11.42
CA LEU A 304 -18.79 -7.22 -10.67
C LEU A 304 -19.98 -7.10 -11.62
N SER A 305 -19.97 -6.11 -12.52
CA SER A 305 -21.04 -5.90 -13.50
C SER A 305 -21.21 -7.10 -14.44
N GLU A 306 -20.09 -7.72 -14.86
CA GLU A 306 -20.13 -8.94 -15.67
C GLU A 306 -20.79 -10.10 -14.91
N GLU A 307 -20.44 -10.30 -13.64
CA GLU A 307 -21.02 -11.37 -12.84
C GLU A 307 -22.49 -11.10 -12.49
N GLU A 308 -22.84 -9.85 -12.16
CA GLU A 308 -24.25 -9.46 -11.90
C GLU A 308 -25.17 -9.70 -13.08
N SER A 309 -24.65 -9.62 -14.31
CA SER A 309 -25.43 -9.90 -15.52
C SER A 309 -25.69 -11.37 -15.78
N LYS A 310 -25.02 -12.29 -15.07
CA LYS A 310 -25.15 -13.73 -15.25
C LYS A 310 -26.31 -14.31 -14.44
N PRO A 311 -27.05 -15.29 -14.98
CA PRO A 311 -28.00 -16.03 -14.20
C PRO A 311 -27.26 -16.79 -13.08
N GLY A 312 -27.74 -16.65 -11.85
CA GLY A 312 -27.16 -17.33 -10.67
C GLY A 312 -26.21 -16.45 -9.84
N PHE A 313 -26.13 -15.14 -10.08
CA PHE A 313 -25.46 -14.22 -9.19
C PHE A 313 -26.21 -14.17 -7.83
N GLY A 314 -25.64 -14.79 -6.82
CA GLY A 314 -26.24 -14.99 -5.51
C GLY A 314 -25.32 -14.60 -4.35
N ASP A 315 -25.66 -15.04 -3.15
CA ASP A 315 -24.96 -14.63 -1.94
C ASP A 315 -23.51 -15.12 -1.88
N VAL A 316 -23.23 -16.29 -2.48
CA VAL A 316 -21.84 -16.81 -2.60
C VAL A 316 -20.96 -15.88 -3.42
N GLN A 317 -21.44 -15.40 -4.57
CA GLN A 317 -20.71 -14.47 -5.44
C GLN A 317 -20.54 -13.12 -4.76
N LYS A 318 -21.60 -12.57 -4.13
CA LYS A 318 -21.53 -11.32 -3.36
C LYS A 318 -20.50 -11.40 -2.25
N ALA A 319 -20.50 -12.51 -1.50
CA ALA A 319 -19.51 -12.76 -0.46
C ALA A 319 -18.09 -12.84 -1.02
N ALA A 320 -17.88 -13.50 -2.15
CA ALA A 320 -16.58 -13.59 -2.80
C ALA A 320 -16.05 -12.20 -3.22
N PHE A 321 -16.89 -11.34 -3.78
CA PHE A 321 -16.52 -9.96 -4.10
C PHE A 321 -16.20 -9.13 -2.85
N ALA A 322 -16.97 -9.29 -1.78
CA ALA A 322 -16.72 -8.60 -0.51
C ALA A 322 -15.38 -9.02 0.12
N TYR A 323 -15.06 -10.32 0.11
CA TYR A 323 -13.75 -10.81 0.55
C TYR A 323 -12.61 -10.35 -0.38
N LEU A 324 -12.83 -10.32 -1.70
CA LEU A 324 -11.84 -9.79 -2.63
C LEU A 324 -11.54 -8.33 -2.32
N ALA A 325 -12.57 -7.50 -2.09
CA ALA A 325 -12.40 -6.11 -1.70
C ALA A 325 -11.58 -5.99 -0.41
N LEU A 326 -11.86 -6.78 0.63
CA LEU A 326 -11.11 -6.77 1.90
C LEU A 326 -9.65 -7.22 1.71
N HIS A 327 -9.40 -8.29 0.97
CA HIS A 327 -8.03 -8.72 0.67
C HIS A 327 -7.23 -7.66 -0.06
N TRP A 328 -7.87 -7.03 -1.00
CA TRP A 328 -7.30 -5.97 -1.77
C TRP A 328 -7.00 -4.74 -0.89
N THR A 329 -7.85 -4.28 0.08
CA THR A 329 -7.54 -3.20 1.04
C THR A 329 -6.29 -3.48 1.88
N ASN A 330 -6.08 -4.70 2.31
CA ASN A 330 -4.87 -5.09 3.05
C ASN A 330 -3.58 -4.99 2.21
N CYS A 331 -3.65 -5.27 0.90
CA CYS A 331 -2.50 -5.11 0.01
C CYS A 331 -2.09 -3.65 -0.18
N SER A 332 -3.02 -2.70 -0.16
CA SER A 332 -2.75 -1.26 -0.26
C SER A 332 -1.91 -0.73 0.88
N THR A 333 -2.19 -1.17 2.09
CA THR A 333 -1.43 -0.79 3.29
C THR A 333 0.05 -1.18 3.16
N ILE A 334 0.35 -2.29 2.49
CA ILE A 334 1.73 -2.75 2.26
C ILE A 334 2.48 -1.82 1.30
N ILE A 335 1.83 -1.27 0.28
CA ILE A 335 2.47 -0.37 -0.69
C ILE A 335 2.76 0.99 -0.06
N LEU A 336 1.85 1.53 0.74
CA LEU A 336 2.07 2.75 1.50
C LEU A 336 3.19 2.59 2.53
N VAL A 337 3.31 1.43 3.15
CA VAL A 337 4.39 1.10 4.11
C VAL A 337 5.74 0.91 3.40
N CYS A 338 5.79 0.33 2.20
CA CYS A 338 7.04 0.22 1.44
C CYS A 338 7.56 1.58 0.97
N LEU A 339 6.68 2.56 0.74
CA LEU A 339 7.07 3.94 0.40
C LEU A 339 7.52 4.75 1.63
N SER A 340 7.04 4.39 2.82
CA SER A 340 7.48 4.97 4.09
C SER A 340 8.72 4.31 4.65
N GLY A 341 9.53 3.59 3.87
CA GLY A 341 10.73 2.83 4.26
C GLY A 341 11.73 3.51 5.21
N CYS A 342 11.37 4.67 5.71
CA CYS A 342 12.04 5.40 6.78
C CYS A 342 11.52 4.98 8.15
N ARG A 343 12.01 3.87 8.70
CA ARG A 343 11.74 3.48 10.09
C ARG A 343 12.19 4.50 11.15
N HIS A 344 12.85 5.61 10.80
CA HIS A 344 13.37 6.61 11.75
C HIS A 344 13.36 8.06 11.27
N GLY A 345 12.63 8.42 10.23
CA GLY A 345 12.47 9.82 9.84
C GLY A 345 11.04 10.29 10.10
N LYS A 346 10.88 11.41 10.81
CA LYS A 346 9.61 12.07 11.13
C LYS A 346 8.86 12.64 9.91
N LEU A 347 9.08 12.10 8.72
CA LEU A 347 8.33 12.42 7.52
C LEU A 347 7.36 11.26 7.22
N LEU A 348 6.11 11.49 7.61
CA LEU A 348 4.92 10.68 7.38
C LEU A 348 4.75 9.40 8.22
N PRO A 349 4.47 9.49 9.52
CA PRO A 349 3.66 8.49 10.19
C PRO A 349 2.16 8.65 9.85
N ILE A 350 1.83 9.29 8.71
CA ILE A 350 0.49 9.82 8.42
C ILE A 350 -0.46 8.76 7.86
N LEU A 351 0.05 7.61 7.42
CA LEU A 351 -0.76 6.56 6.83
C LEU A 351 -0.61 5.22 7.56
N SER A 352 -0.50 5.27 8.90
CA SER A 352 -0.81 4.10 9.70
C SER A 352 -2.33 3.90 9.75
N THR A 353 -2.76 2.68 9.98
CA THR A 353 -4.15 2.28 10.27
C THR A 353 -4.86 3.23 11.25
N ASP A 354 -4.12 3.94 12.10
CA ASP A 354 -4.62 4.90 13.08
C ASP A 354 -5.18 6.19 12.46
N MET A 355 -4.79 6.57 11.22
CA MET A 355 -5.39 7.74 10.55
C MET A 355 -6.76 7.44 9.96
N ILE A 356 -6.97 6.22 9.50
CA ILE A 356 -8.28 5.79 9.00
C ILE A 356 -9.28 5.70 10.16
N SER A 357 -8.82 5.36 11.36
CA SER A 357 -9.66 5.24 12.55
C SER A 357 -9.98 6.56 13.25
N HIS A 358 -9.24 7.66 12.99
CA HIS A 358 -9.44 8.95 13.67
C HIS A 358 -10.06 10.05 12.79
N SER A 359 -10.29 9.81 11.50
CA SER A 359 -11.07 10.72 10.64
C SER A 359 -12.58 10.52 10.76
N ALA A 360 -13.05 9.96 11.90
CA ALA A 360 -14.43 9.72 12.22
C ALA A 360 -15.24 11.04 12.36
N GLY A 361 -15.66 11.58 11.26
CA GLY A 361 -16.52 12.77 11.18
C GLY A 361 -17.10 12.98 9.79
N LEU A 362 -16.55 12.31 8.79
CA LEU A 362 -17.03 12.38 7.42
C LEU A 362 -17.55 11.01 7.03
N THR A 363 -18.84 10.92 6.74
CA THR A 363 -19.40 9.73 6.07
C THR A 363 -18.66 9.58 4.74
N PRO A 364 -17.80 8.57 4.58
CA PRO A 364 -17.14 8.37 3.30
C PRO A 364 -18.21 7.93 2.31
N ARG A 365 -18.46 8.72 1.28
CA ARG A 365 -19.20 8.30 0.08
C ARG A 365 -18.40 7.32 -0.77
N TRP A 366 -17.49 6.58 -0.14
CA TRP A 366 -16.64 5.66 -0.86
C TRP A 366 -17.32 4.29 -0.94
N PRO A 367 -17.61 3.79 -2.13
CA PRO A 367 -17.66 2.36 -2.30
C PRO A 367 -16.24 1.85 -1.97
N LEU A 368 -16.16 0.82 -1.16
CA LEU A 368 -14.97 0.11 -0.70
C LEU A 368 -13.93 -0.15 -1.81
N SER A 369 -13.26 0.87 -2.29
CA SER A 369 -12.50 0.77 -3.52
C SER A 369 -11.35 1.75 -3.60
N SER A 370 -10.33 1.58 -2.79
CA SER A 370 -9.06 2.30 -3.00
C SER A 370 -7.89 1.38 -2.69
N LEU A 371 -7.17 0.95 -3.71
CA LEU A 371 -6.34 -0.22 -3.58
C LEU A 371 -5.24 -0.44 -4.57
N VAL A 372 -4.14 -1.03 -4.16
CA VAL A 372 -3.03 -1.42 -5.03
C VAL A 372 -2.53 -2.82 -4.85
N LEU A 373 -2.19 -3.41 -5.96
CA LEU A 373 -1.54 -4.69 -6.09
C LEU A 373 -0.02 -4.51 -6.16
N VAL A 374 0.71 -4.89 -5.10
CA VAL A 374 2.07 -5.37 -5.29
C VAL A 374 1.93 -6.78 -5.84
N MET A 375 2.34 -7.00 -7.07
CA MET A 375 2.41 -8.35 -7.61
C MET A 375 3.54 -9.11 -6.92
N THR A 376 3.26 -9.61 -5.72
CA THR A 376 4.01 -10.72 -5.18
C THR A 376 3.44 -11.96 -5.83
N GLY A 377 4.29 -12.73 -6.55
CA GLY A 377 3.89 -14.03 -7.05
C GLY A 377 3.33 -14.91 -5.93
N PRO A 378 2.58 -15.96 -6.24
CA PRO A 378 1.87 -16.76 -5.26
C PRO A 378 2.84 -17.24 -4.18
N SER A 379 2.63 -16.79 -2.94
CA SER A 379 3.24 -17.41 -1.79
C SER A 379 2.60 -18.79 -1.66
N ASN A 380 3.34 -19.85 -2.03
CA ASN A 380 2.99 -21.22 -1.69
C ASN A 380 3.05 -21.35 -0.16
N ARG A 381 2.06 -20.90 0.55
CA ARG A 381 1.69 -21.47 1.84
C ARG A 381 0.89 -22.73 1.55
N GLN A 382 1.58 -23.87 1.52
CA GLN A 382 0.90 -25.13 1.72
C GLN A 382 0.38 -25.13 3.15
N GLU A 383 -0.93 -25.10 3.27
CA GLU A 383 -1.68 -25.44 4.46
C GLU A 383 -1.22 -26.80 4.99
N LYS A 384 -0.85 -26.81 6.27
CA LYS A 384 -0.95 -28.05 7.04
C LYS A 384 -2.32 -27.98 7.73
N VAL A 385 -3.13 -28.94 7.40
CA VAL A 385 -4.31 -29.35 8.15
C VAL A 385 -3.95 -29.64 9.59
#